data_5ff52eeb18eefc357d3923d7c24946d9
#
_entry.id   5ff52eeb18eefc357d3923d7c24946d9
#
_cell.length_a   1.000
_cell.length_b   1.000
_cell.length_c   1.000
_cell.angle_alpha   90.00
_cell.angle_beta   90.00
_cell.angle_gamma   90.00
#
_symmetry.space_group_name_H-M   'P 1'
#
loop_
_entity.id
_entity.type
_entity.pdbx_description
1 polymer ?
#
loop_
_entity_poly.entity_id
_entity_poly.type
_entity_poly.pdbx_seq_one_letter_code
_entity_poly.pdbx_strand_id
1 'polypeptide(L)'
;HMLRRQMLRSLRKPLIVMTPKSLLRHDLSVSSLEDLSLGKFALVIDEIDDLPADGVQRIVLSSGKVYFDLLKERRERKLSNVALVRIEQLYPFPAAEYASLLQKYRNARDIVWCQEEPQNQGAWYQIRHRLNDPLAGEREVLYAGRAPAAAPATGLAKIHAVEQRELIAAALTAKTASTSPRETVRLEPAAAVAAKAVSAVGKSR
;
A
#
# COMPACT_ATOMS: atom_id res chain seq x y z
N HIS A 1 11.62 17.72 -6.97
CA HIS A 1 12.87 16.96 -6.87
C HIS A 1 12.97 15.80 -7.86
N MET A 2 11.88 15.14 -8.18
CA MET A 2 11.84 14.12 -9.23
C MET A 2 12.23 14.71 -10.60
N LEU A 3 11.70 15.87 -10.97
CA LEU A 3 12.05 16.57 -12.21
C LEU A 3 13.53 16.98 -12.23
N ARG A 4 14.03 17.56 -11.14
CA ARG A 4 15.47 17.92 -11.02
C ARG A 4 16.36 16.70 -11.17
N ARG A 5 16.02 15.60 -10.50
CA ARG A 5 16.77 14.34 -10.61
C ARG A 5 16.82 13.83 -12.03
N GLN A 6 15.71 13.89 -12.78
CA GLN A 6 15.66 13.49 -14.18
C GLN A 6 16.56 14.38 -15.06
N MET A 7 16.59 15.68 -14.80
CA MET A 7 17.43 16.62 -15.56
C MET A 7 18.93 16.40 -15.32
N LEU A 8 19.32 16.03 -14.09
CA LEU A 8 20.72 15.86 -13.70
C LEU A 8 21.32 14.51 -14.11
N ARG A 9 20.49 13.53 -14.43
CA ARG A 9 20.97 12.21 -14.90
C ARG A 9 21.55 12.31 -16.30
N SER A 10 22.56 11.48 -16.58
CA SER A 10 23.11 11.33 -17.95
C SER A 10 22.10 10.73 -18.92
N LEU A 11 21.10 10.02 -18.42
CA LEU A 11 20.04 9.40 -19.21
C LEU A 11 19.08 10.47 -19.76
N ARG A 12 18.98 10.56 -21.08
CA ARG A 12 18.06 11.46 -21.79
C ARG A 12 16.86 10.70 -22.32
N LYS A 13 15.87 10.47 -21.44
CA LYS A 13 14.62 9.81 -21.80
C LYS A 13 13.43 10.59 -21.23
N PRO A 14 12.25 10.50 -21.88
CA PRO A 14 11.01 11.12 -21.38
C PRO A 14 10.68 10.64 -19.97
N LEU A 15 10.21 11.56 -19.14
CA LEU A 15 9.63 11.27 -17.84
C LEU A 15 8.10 11.38 -17.96
N ILE A 16 7.40 10.26 -17.77
CA ILE A 16 5.95 10.21 -17.74
C ILE A 16 5.50 10.18 -16.28
N VAL A 17 4.66 11.15 -15.90
CA VAL A 17 4.15 11.28 -14.53
C VAL A 17 2.63 11.09 -14.53
N MET A 18 2.18 9.99 -13.93
CA MET A 18 0.76 9.72 -13.71
C MET A 18 0.34 10.42 -12.41
N THR A 19 -0.44 11.50 -12.53
CA THR A 19 -0.78 12.37 -11.41
C THR A 19 -2.29 12.38 -11.15
N PRO A 20 -2.75 12.10 -9.94
CA PRO A 20 -4.16 12.21 -9.57
C PRO A 20 -4.57 13.67 -9.46
N LYS A 21 -5.65 14.08 -10.14
CA LYS A 21 -6.16 15.46 -10.11
C LYS A 21 -6.54 15.92 -8.70
N SER A 22 -6.99 15.01 -7.86
CA SER A 22 -7.42 15.30 -6.47
C SER A 22 -6.32 15.90 -5.60
N LEU A 23 -5.03 15.62 -5.90
CA LEU A 23 -3.91 16.14 -5.12
C LEU A 23 -3.46 17.55 -5.54
N LEU A 24 -3.90 18.07 -6.69
CA LEU A 24 -3.47 19.37 -7.19
C LEU A 24 -3.84 20.55 -6.27
N ARG A 25 -4.89 20.40 -5.46
CA ARG A 25 -5.38 21.39 -4.50
C ARG A 25 -5.68 20.77 -3.14
N HIS A 26 -4.95 19.74 -2.78
CA HIS A 26 -5.19 19.02 -1.54
C HIS A 26 -4.37 19.64 -0.40
N ASP A 27 -5.03 20.00 0.70
CA ASP A 27 -4.43 20.75 1.83
C ASP A 27 -3.23 20.04 2.46
N LEU A 28 -3.20 18.70 2.44
CA LEU A 28 -2.08 17.90 2.96
C LEU A 28 -0.97 17.67 1.94
N SER A 29 -1.18 18.00 0.65
CA SER A 29 -0.20 17.80 -0.43
C SER A 29 0.60 19.06 -0.70
N VAL A 30 1.19 19.60 0.36
CA VAL A 30 1.99 20.83 0.35
C VAL A 30 3.37 20.59 0.93
N SER A 31 4.33 21.43 0.57
CA SER A 31 5.71 21.40 1.09
C SER A 31 6.13 22.81 1.48
N SER A 32 7.10 22.91 2.38
CA SER A 32 7.71 24.19 2.71
C SER A 32 8.58 24.71 1.55
N LEU A 33 8.89 25.99 1.55
CA LEU A 33 9.83 26.56 0.57
C LEU A 33 11.23 25.97 0.75
N GLU A 34 11.64 25.69 1.97
CA GLU A 34 12.89 25.04 2.31
C GLU A 34 12.97 23.64 1.68
N ASP A 35 11.92 22.82 1.82
CA ASP A 35 11.85 21.50 1.16
C ASP A 35 12.05 21.60 -0.35
N LEU A 36 11.47 22.64 -0.98
CA LEU A 36 11.57 22.83 -2.42
C LEU A 36 12.95 23.35 -2.86
N SER A 37 13.61 24.16 -2.04
CA SER A 37 14.86 24.85 -2.40
C SER A 37 16.11 24.07 -1.99
N LEU A 38 16.13 23.48 -0.80
CA LEU A 38 17.30 22.85 -0.18
C LEU A 38 17.26 21.32 -0.21
N GLY A 39 16.08 20.72 -0.44
CA GLY A 39 15.87 19.29 -0.38
C GLY A 39 16.40 18.53 -1.60
N LYS A 40 16.27 17.21 -1.52
CA LYS A 40 16.55 16.26 -2.60
C LYS A 40 15.38 15.28 -2.74
N PHE A 41 15.37 14.49 -3.82
CA PHE A 41 14.39 13.41 -3.95
C PHE A 41 14.63 12.37 -2.85
N ALA A 42 13.71 12.26 -1.91
CA ALA A 42 13.73 11.25 -0.87
C ALA A 42 13.20 9.93 -1.41
N LEU A 43 13.95 8.85 -1.24
CA LEU A 43 13.56 7.50 -1.70
C LEU A 43 12.47 6.90 -0.79
N VAL A 44 12.58 7.21 0.50
CA VAL A 44 11.62 6.91 1.56
C VAL A 44 11.35 8.20 2.31
N ILE A 45 10.10 8.51 2.58
CA ILE A 45 9.70 9.61 3.43
C ILE A 45 9.11 9.01 4.69
N ASP A 46 9.79 9.26 5.79
CA ASP A 46 9.41 8.80 7.12
C ASP A 46 8.16 9.54 7.64
N GLU A 47 7.70 9.16 8.82
CA GLU A 47 6.62 9.83 9.54
C GLU A 47 6.89 11.33 9.64
N ILE A 48 5.89 12.13 9.31
CA ILE A 48 5.99 13.59 9.31
C ILE A 48 5.43 14.25 10.57
N ASP A 49 4.60 13.55 11.33
CA ASP A 49 4.09 14.04 12.61
C ASP A 49 5.07 13.65 13.73
N ASP A 50 5.09 14.44 14.80
CA ASP A 50 5.97 14.19 15.95
C ASP A 50 5.45 13.02 16.79
N LEU A 51 5.83 11.80 16.40
CA LEU A 51 5.52 10.57 17.11
C LEU A 51 6.77 10.00 17.78
N PRO A 52 6.71 9.69 19.10
CA PRO A 52 7.81 9.00 19.77
C PRO A 52 8.03 7.62 19.13
N ALA A 53 9.23 7.40 18.59
CA ALA A 53 9.54 6.17 17.85
C ALA A 53 9.31 4.90 18.69
N ASP A 54 9.63 4.95 19.98
CA ASP A 54 9.44 3.82 20.91
C ASP A 54 7.96 3.52 21.19
N GLY A 55 7.06 4.49 20.97
CA GLY A 55 5.61 4.32 21.08
C GLY A 55 4.94 3.73 19.85
N VAL A 56 5.65 3.67 18.72
CA VAL A 56 5.10 3.14 17.47
C VAL A 56 4.98 1.61 17.54
N GLN A 57 3.77 1.12 17.38
CA GLN A 57 3.46 -0.32 17.38
C GLN A 57 3.17 -0.87 15.99
N ARG A 58 2.87 0.02 15.04
CA ARG A 58 2.53 -0.33 13.66
C ARG A 58 3.18 0.66 12.69
N ILE A 59 3.76 0.12 11.63
CA ILE A 59 4.25 0.88 10.48
C ILE A 59 3.34 0.60 9.29
N VAL A 60 2.77 1.64 8.70
CA VAL A 60 2.00 1.53 7.45
C VAL A 60 2.83 2.12 6.32
N LEU A 61 3.23 1.26 5.40
CA LEU A 61 3.98 1.59 4.20
C LEU A 61 3.01 1.81 3.04
N SER A 62 3.21 2.85 2.27
CA SER A 62 2.39 3.14 1.10
C SER A 62 3.18 3.85 0.00
N SER A 63 2.62 3.94 -1.19
CA SER A 63 3.13 4.77 -2.29
C SER A 63 1.97 5.52 -2.93
N GLY A 64 2.20 6.77 -3.30
CA GLY A 64 1.21 7.59 -4.00
C GLY A 64 0.09 8.17 -3.12
N LYS A 65 -1.09 8.35 -3.74
CA LYS A 65 -2.19 9.15 -3.19
C LYS A 65 -2.79 8.62 -1.89
N VAL A 66 -2.83 7.31 -1.70
CA VAL A 66 -3.44 6.67 -0.52
C VAL A 66 -2.83 7.16 0.80
N TYR A 67 -1.59 7.61 0.78
CA TYR A 67 -0.92 8.21 1.92
C TYR A 67 -1.73 9.36 2.55
N PHE A 68 -2.30 10.24 1.74
CA PHE A 68 -3.04 11.41 2.23
C PHE A 68 -4.35 11.02 2.89
N ASP A 69 -5.03 9.99 2.37
CA ASP A 69 -6.22 9.44 3.00
C ASP A 69 -5.88 8.77 4.35
N LEU A 70 -4.77 8.02 4.41
CA LEU A 70 -4.25 7.43 5.64
C LEU A 70 -3.89 8.51 6.67
N LEU A 71 -3.19 9.55 6.26
CA LEU A 71 -2.76 10.64 7.13
C LEU A 71 -3.96 11.37 7.73
N LYS A 72 -4.95 11.70 6.90
CA LYS A 72 -6.19 12.33 7.33
C LYS A 72 -6.89 11.48 8.39
N GLU A 73 -7.17 10.22 8.08
CA GLU A 73 -7.90 9.31 8.97
C GLU A 73 -7.14 9.05 10.28
N ARG A 74 -5.80 8.88 10.23
CA ARG A 74 -4.97 8.71 11.41
C ARG A 74 -5.07 9.91 12.35
N ARG A 75 -4.98 11.13 11.79
CA ARG A 75 -5.09 12.38 12.56
C ARG A 75 -6.48 12.56 13.16
N GLU A 76 -7.55 12.27 12.40
CA GLU A 76 -8.93 12.31 12.88
C GLU A 76 -9.16 11.34 14.03
N ARG A 77 -8.59 10.12 13.95
CA ARG A 77 -8.65 9.11 15.03
C ARG A 77 -7.64 9.36 16.15
N LYS A 78 -6.74 10.33 16.03
CA LYS A 78 -5.68 10.62 17.02
C LYS A 78 -4.81 9.41 17.35
N LEU A 79 -4.47 8.58 16.35
CA LEU A 79 -3.64 7.40 16.52
C LEU A 79 -2.16 7.81 16.63
N SER A 80 -1.58 7.74 17.81
CA SER A 80 -0.18 8.09 18.09
C SER A 80 0.79 6.89 18.03
N ASN A 81 0.26 5.68 17.83
CA ASN A 81 1.04 4.45 17.80
C ASN A 81 1.19 3.85 16.39
N VAL A 82 0.80 4.58 15.35
CA VAL A 82 0.87 4.17 13.94
C VAL A 82 1.70 5.17 13.16
N ALA A 83 2.87 4.76 12.68
CA ALA A 83 3.70 5.55 11.79
C ALA A 83 3.31 5.32 10.33
N LEU A 84 3.21 6.41 9.56
CA LEU A 84 2.92 6.39 8.13
C LEU A 84 4.17 6.70 7.33
N VAL A 85 4.58 5.78 6.48
CA VAL A 85 5.81 5.88 5.69
C VAL A 85 5.51 5.78 4.22
N ARG A 86 6.11 6.64 3.42
CA ARG A 86 6.00 6.63 1.95
C ARG A 86 7.25 6.01 1.32
N ILE A 87 7.06 4.98 0.50
CA ILE A 87 8.10 4.46 -0.37
C ILE A 87 7.95 5.18 -1.72
N GLU A 88 8.75 6.23 -1.94
CA GLU A 88 8.65 7.07 -3.14
C GLU A 88 9.39 6.47 -4.35
N GLN A 89 10.34 5.58 -4.11
CA GLN A 89 11.02 4.83 -5.16
C GLN A 89 10.82 3.34 -4.97
N LEU A 90 10.04 2.72 -5.86
CA LEU A 90 9.79 1.28 -5.83
C LEU A 90 10.91 0.48 -6.50
N TYR A 91 11.60 1.06 -7.47
CA TYR A 91 12.72 0.43 -8.17
C TYR A 91 13.80 1.45 -8.59
N PRO A 92 15.10 1.20 -8.36
CA PRO A 92 15.62 0.17 -7.44
C PRO A 92 15.08 0.38 -6.03
N PHE A 93 14.79 -0.73 -5.30
CA PHE A 93 14.21 -0.64 -3.97
C PHE A 93 15.21 -0.04 -2.96
N PRO A 94 14.81 0.92 -2.12
CA PRO A 94 15.68 1.62 -1.16
C PRO A 94 15.90 0.78 0.11
N ALA A 95 16.66 -0.32 -0.03
CA ALA A 95 16.83 -1.30 1.04
C ALA A 95 17.51 -0.74 2.30
N ALA A 96 18.48 0.18 2.12
CA ALA A 96 19.21 0.77 3.24
C ALA A 96 18.32 1.71 4.07
N GLU A 97 17.54 2.57 3.40
CA GLU A 97 16.58 3.48 4.04
C GLU A 97 15.48 2.69 4.75
N TYR A 98 14.99 1.63 4.13
CA TYR A 98 13.99 0.75 4.72
C TYR A 98 14.53 0.02 5.96
N ALA A 99 15.76 -0.52 5.92
CA ALA A 99 16.38 -1.15 7.08
C ALA A 99 16.57 -0.16 8.23
N SER A 100 17.02 1.07 7.94
CA SER A 100 17.16 2.13 8.95
C SER A 100 15.81 2.49 9.60
N LEU A 101 14.74 2.51 8.82
CA LEU A 101 13.39 2.75 9.31
C LEU A 101 12.92 1.64 10.28
N LEU A 102 13.19 0.37 9.95
CA LEU A 102 12.88 -0.75 10.83
C LEU A 102 13.64 -0.68 12.16
N GLN A 103 14.91 -0.25 12.13
CA GLN A 103 15.70 -0.03 13.34
C GLN A 103 15.14 1.12 14.20
N LYS A 104 14.69 2.22 13.56
CA LYS A 104 14.05 3.33 14.26
C LYS A 104 12.79 2.89 14.99
N TYR A 105 11.93 2.10 14.34
CA TYR A 105 10.66 1.62 14.90
C TYR A 105 10.74 0.16 15.36
N ARG A 106 11.80 -0.18 16.08
CA ARG A 106 12.07 -1.56 16.55
C ARG A 106 10.95 -2.19 17.40
N ASN A 107 10.13 -1.35 18.04
CA ASN A 107 8.99 -1.79 18.87
C ASN A 107 7.72 -2.03 18.03
N ALA A 108 7.73 -1.71 16.74
CA ALA A 108 6.59 -1.97 15.88
C ALA A 108 6.40 -3.48 15.68
N ARG A 109 5.21 -3.96 16.02
CA ARG A 109 4.82 -5.38 15.89
C ARG A 109 4.33 -5.70 14.49
N ASP A 110 3.60 -4.75 13.91
CA ASP A 110 2.97 -4.89 12.60
C ASP A 110 3.65 -3.99 11.57
N ILE A 111 3.93 -4.54 10.42
CA ILE A 111 4.35 -3.81 9.22
C ILE A 111 3.30 -4.10 8.16
N VAL A 112 2.70 -3.06 7.61
CA VAL A 112 1.58 -3.17 6.68
C VAL A 112 1.93 -2.45 5.39
N TRP A 113 1.77 -3.12 4.25
CA TRP A 113 1.72 -2.46 2.95
C TRP A 113 0.28 -2.07 2.62
N CYS A 114 0.03 -0.81 2.35
CA CYS A 114 -1.27 -0.30 1.94
C CYS A 114 -1.23 0.24 0.51
N GLN A 115 -2.14 -0.22 -0.34
CA GLN A 115 -2.30 0.29 -1.71
C GLN A 115 -3.77 0.36 -2.11
N GLU A 116 -4.10 1.23 -3.06
CA GLU A 116 -5.47 1.39 -3.59
C GLU A 116 -5.80 0.38 -4.68
N GLU A 117 -4.79 -0.06 -5.43
CA GLU A 117 -4.95 -1.03 -6.50
C GLU A 117 -5.35 -2.41 -5.93
N PRO A 118 -6.05 -3.24 -6.71
CA PRO A 118 -6.29 -4.63 -6.35
C PRO A 118 -4.99 -5.37 -6.02
N GLN A 119 -5.06 -6.38 -5.17
CA GLN A 119 -3.88 -7.12 -4.70
C GLN A 119 -3.01 -7.69 -5.83
N ASN A 120 -3.61 -8.12 -6.93
CA ASN A 120 -2.92 -8.65 -8.11
C ASN A 120 -2.38 -7.57 -9.05
N GLN A 121 -2.53 -6.29 -8.68
CA GLN A 121 -2.06 -5.12 -9.41
C GLN A 121 -1.27 -4.19 -8.48
N GLY A 122 -0.81 -3.05 -9.00
CA GLY A 122 0.02 -2.13 -8.22
C GLY A 122 1.38 -2.73 -7.84
N ALA A 123 1.92 -2.32 -6.70
CA ALA A 123 3.28 -2.63 -6.32
C ALA A 123 3.44 -3.90 -5.47
N TRP A 124 2.38 -4.42 -4.84
CA TRP A 124 2.47 -5.47 -3.84
C TRP A 124 3.32 -6.66 -4.24
N TYR A 125 3.02 -7.32 -5.35
CA TYR A 125 3.78 -8.50 -5.78
C TYR A 125 5.20 -8.19 -6.26
N GLN A 126 5.47 -6.92 -6.63
CA GLN A 126 6.79 -6.49 -7.07
C GLN A 126 7.74 -6.21 -5.90
N ILE A 127 7.22 -5.80 -4.74
CA ILE A 127 8.04 -5.35 -3.63
C ILE A 127 7.92 -6.20 -2.36
N ARG A 128 6.89 -7.05 -2.21
CA ARG A 128 6.64 -7.81 -0.97
C ARG A 128 7.87 -8.62 -0.51
N HIS A 129 8.60 -9.22 -1.44
CA HIS A 129 9.82 -9.96 -1.11
C HIS A 129 10.88 -9.02 -0.53
N ARG A 130 11.07 -7.83 -1.11
CA ARG A 130 12.01 -6.81 -0.61
C ARG A 130 11.63 -6.28 0.76
N LEU A 131 10.33 -6.16 1.02
CA LEU A 131 9.83 -5.74 2.33
C LEU A 131 10.03 -6.84 3.39
N ASN A 132 9.95 -8.11 3.01
CA ASN A 132 10.14 -9.24 3.92
C ASN A 132 11.62 -9.62 4.13
N ASP A 133 12.50 -9.37 3.16
CA ASP A 133 13.93 -9.74 3.25
C ASP A 133 14.59 -9.34 4.58
N PRO A 134 14.46 -8.09 5.09
CA PRO A 134 15.09 -7.70 6.35
C PRO A 134 14.42 -8.27 7.61
N LEU A 135 13.25 -8.89 7.48
CA LEU A 135 12.50 -9.45 8.60
C LEU A 135 12.93 -10.90 8.94
N ALA A 136 13.83 -11.48 8.13
CA ALA A 136 14.44 -12.80 8.33
C ALA A 136 13.45 -13.95 8.62
N GLY A 137 12.17 -13.80 8.20
CA GLY A 137 11.12 -14.79 8.46
C GLY A 137 10.51 -14.76 9.85
N GLU A 138 10.96 -13.89 10.75
CA GLU A 138 10.37 -13.75 12.10
C GLU A 138 8.94 -13.20 12.06
N ARG A 139 8.63 -12.43 11.06
CA ARG A 139 7.32 -11.84 10.80
C ARG A 139 7.16 -11.55 9.31
N GLU A 140 5.92 -11.37 8.88
CA GLU A 140 5.62 -11.04 7.49
C GLU A 140 4.95 -9.67 7.41
N VAL A 141 5.19 -8.97 6.29
CA VAL A 141 4.49 -7.74 5.98
C VAL A 141 3.03 -8.07 5.64
N LEU A 142 2.12 -7.44 6.34
CA LEU A 142 0.69 -7.57 6.14
C LEU A 142 0.24 -6.76 4.92
N TYR A 143 -0.84 -7.17 4.30
CA TYR A 143 -1.45 -6.46 3.19
C TYR A 143 -2.75 -5.79 3.62
N ALA A 144 -2.90 -4.51 3.28
CA ALA A 144 -4.15 -3.76 3.38
C ALA A 144 -4.46 -3.12 2.02
N GLY A 145 -5.49 -3.58 1.35
CA GLY A 145 -5.87 -3.12 0.02
C GLY A 145 -7.08 -3.89 -0.50
N ARG A 146 -7.44 -3.63 -1.74
CA ARG A 146 -8.56 -4.31 -2.39
C ARG A 146 -8.24 -5.77 -2.69
N ALA A 147 -9.27 -6.60 -2.71
CA ALA A 147 -9.15 -7.99 -3.15
C ALA A 147 -8.68 -8.07 -4.61
N PRO A 148 -8.10 -9.21 -5.05
CA PRO A 148 -7.75 -9.43 -6.45
C PRO A 148 -8.94 -9.20 -7.37
N ALA A 149 -8.73 -8.47 -8.46
CA ALA A 149 -9.77 -8.16 -9.45
C ALA A 149 -9.21 -8.11 -10.86
N ALA A 150 -10.03 -8.40 -11.86
CA ALA A 150 -9.66 -8.29 -13.26
C ALA A 150 -9.57 -6.81 -13.71
N ALA A 151 -10.44 -5.95 -13.17
CA ALA A 151 -10.42 -4.51 -13.45
C ALA A 151 -9.57 -3.75 -12.42
N PRO A 152 -8.86 -2.69 -12.83
CA PRO A 152 -8.02 -1.91 -11.92
C PRO A 152 -8.81 -1.08 -10.90
N ALA A 153 -10.10 -0.84 -11.14
CA ALA A 153 -10.99 -0.10 -10.24
C ALA A 153 -12.44 -0.57 -10.41
N THR A 154 -13.24 -0.36 -9.37
CA THR A 154 -14.69 -0.59 -9.44
C THR A 154 -15.36 0.47 -10.32
N GLY A 155 -16.30 0.06 -11.18
CA GLY A 155 -17.03 0.96 -12.07
C GLY A 155 -18.06 1.87 -11.35
N LEU A 156 -18.33 1.62 -10.06
CA LEU A 156 -19.34 2.35 -9.27
C LEU A 156 -18.68 3.16 -8.16
N ALA A 157 -18.85 4.48 -8.18
CA ALA A 157 -18.26 5.40 -7.19
C ALA A 157 -18.65 5.06 -5.74
N LYS A 158 -19.87 4.58 -5.50
CA LYS A 158 -20.32 4.17 -4.16
C LYS A 158 -19.54 2.97 -3.63
N ILE A 159 -19.30 1.95 -4.46
CA ILE A 159 -18.51 0.77 -4.09
C ILE A 159 -17.06 1.18 -3.86
N HIS A 160 -16.49 1.99 -4.76
CA HIS A 160 -15.14 2.52 -4.61
C HIS A 160 -14.96 3.24 -3.26
N ALA A 161 -15.90 4.08 -2.86
CA ALA A 161 -15.84 4.80 -1.59
C ALA A 161 -15.94 3.89 -0.36
N VAL A 162 -16.69 2.79 -0.44
CA VAL A 162 -16.75 1.78 0.65
C VAL A 162 -15.41 1.06 0.75
N GLU A 163 -14.91 0.50 -0.33
CA GLU A 163 -13.63 -0.20 -0.36
C GLU A 163 -12.46 0.68 0.08
N GLN A 164 -12.46 1.98 -0.29
CA GLN A 164 -11.44 2.92 0.14
C GLN A 164 -11.44 3.10 1.66
N ARG A 165 -12.60 3.23 2.28
CA ARG A 165 -12.71 3.30 3.75
C ARG A 165 -12.27 2.01 4.43
N GLU A 166 -12.64 0.87 3.87
CA GLU A 166 -12.28 -0.44 4.42
C GLU A 166 -10.77 -0.69 4.40
N LEU A 167 -10.10 -0.40 3.28
CA LEU A 167 -8.65 -0.59 3.19
C LEU A 167 -7.88 0.36 4.13
N ILE A 168 -8.33 1.62 4.27
CA ILE A 168 -7.73 2.58 5.21
C ILE A 168 -7.93 2.09 6.66
N ALA A 169 -9.14 1.67 7.01
CA ALA A 169 -9.43 1.11 8.33
C ALA A 169 -8.57 -0.12 8.62
N ALA A 170 -8.44 -1.04 7.66
CA ALA A 170 -7.62 -2.24 7.79
C ALA A 170 -6.12 -1.91 7.95
N ALA A 171 -5.62 -0.87 7.25
CA ALA A 171 -4.23 -0.43 7.38
C ALA A 171 -3.94 0.14 8.76
N LEU A 172 -4.84 0.96 9.30
CA LEU A 172 -4.63 1.69 10.56
C LEU A 172 -4.97 0.88 11.82
N THR A 173 -5.79 -0.17 11.70
CA THR A 173 -6.24 -0.95 12.86
C THR A 173 -5.47 -2.26 12.97
N ALA A 174 -4.95 -2.56 14.15
CA ALA A 174 -4.40 -3.89 14.42
C ALA A 174 -5.49 -4.94 14.19
N LYS A 175 -5.22 -5.96 13.37
CA LYS A 175 -6.06 -7.15 13.36
C LYS A 175 -5.96 -7.74 14.78
N THR A 176 -7.02 -7.60 15.58
CA THR A 176 -7.26 -8.58 16.63
C THR A 176 -7.23 -9.92 15.95
N ALA A 177 -6.45 -10.86 16.47
CA ALA A 177 -6.26 -12.17 15.90
C ALA A 177 -7.62 -12.86 15.68
N SER A 178 -8.25 -12.59 14.55
CA SER A 178 -9.35 -13.35 14.02
C SER A 178 -8.77 -14.16 12.86
N THR A 179 -8.56 -15.42 13.11
CA THR A 179 -8.42 -16.51 12.18
C THR A 179 -9.12 -16.17 10.85
N SER A 180 -8.34 -15.68 9.88
CA SER A 180 -8.77 -15.79 8.51
C SER A 180 -8.66 -17.28 8.17
N PRO A 181 -9.76 -17.97 7.82
CA PRO A 181 -9.62 -19.29 7.24
C PRO A 181 -8.73 -19.10 6.00
N ARG A 182 -7.69 -19.91 5.87
CA ARG A 182 -7.09 -20.20 4.58
C ARG A 182 -8.22 -20.86 3.79
N GLU A 183 -8.99 -20.05 3.09
CA GLU A 183 -9.87 -20.54 2.06
C GLU A 183 -8.95 -21.03 0.94
N THR A 184 -8.51 -22.28 1.10
CA THR A 184 -8.04 -23.06 -0.01
C THR A 184 -9.22 -23.12 -0.96
N VAL A 185 -9.20 -22.29 -2.00
CA VAL A 185 -10.04 -22.46 -3.16
C VAL A 185 -9.71 -23.87 -3.67
N ARG A 186 -10.47 -24.87 -3.24
CA ARG A 186 -10.52 -26.16 -3.90
C ARG A 186 -11.13 -25.86 -5.27
N LEU A 187 -10.26 -25.74 -6.26
CA LEU A 187 -10.69 -25.84 -7.64
C LEU A 187 -11.39 -27.22 -7.77
N GLU A 188 -12.69 -27.20 -7.89
CA GLU A 188 -13.41 -28.43 -8.27
C GLU A 188 -12.80 -28.92 -9.59
N PRO A 189 -12.44 -30.21 -9.69
CA PRO A 189 -11.87 -30.73 -10.91
C PRO A 189 -12.85 -30.48 -12.06
N ALA A 190 -12.32 -30.05 -13.20
CA ALA A 190 -13.10 -29.67 -14.39
C ALA A 190 -14.17 -30.73 -14.81
N ALA A 191 -13.98 -31.99 -14.45
CA ALA A 191 -14.94 -33.09 -14.62
C ALA A 191 -16.25 -32.88 -13.85
N ALA A 192 -16.24 -32.24 -12.68
CA ALA A 192 -17.46 -32.02 -11.88
C ALA A 192 -18.32 -30.87 -12.45
N VAL A 193 -17.71 -29.89 -13.10
CA VAL A 193 -18.40 -28.78 -13.76
C VAL A 193 -19.11 -29.28 -15.05
N ALA A 194 -18.46 -30.17 -15.80
CA ALA A 194 -19.03 -30.77 -17.00
C ALA A 194 -20.25 -31.66 -16.68
N ALA A 195 -20.22 -32.42 -15.59
CA ALA A 195 -21.34 -33.30 -15.18
C ALA A 195 -22.59 -32.50 -14.77
N LYS A 196 -22.44 -31.33 -14.12
CA LYS A 196 -23.57 -30.44 -13.80
C LYS A 196 -24.22 -29.81 -15.03
N ALA A 197 -23.42 -29.47 -16.05
CA ALA A 197 -23.93 -28.90 -17.31
C ALA A 197 -24.77 -29.90 -18.10
N VAL A 198 -24.38 -31.19 -18.14
CA VAL A 198 -25.10 -32.24 -18.85
C VAL A 198 -26.42 -32.59 -18.14
N SER A 199 -26.45 -32.55 -16.79
CA SER A 199 -27.68 -32.81 -16.00
C SER A 199 -28.75 -31.72 -16.17
N ALA A 200 -28.34 -30.46 -16.45
CA ALA A 200 -29.27 -29.35 -16.62
C ALA A 200 -30.00 -29.39 -18.00
N VAL A 201 -29.37 -29.96 -19.02
CA VAL A 201 -29.96 -30.07 -20.39
C VAL A 201 -30.93 -31.23 -20.50
N GLY A 202 -30.83 -32.26 -19.63
CA GLY A 202 -31.69 -33.45 -19.66
C GLY A 202 -33.07 -33.30 -19.03
N LYS A 203 -33.40 -32.16 -18.39
CA LYS A 203 -34.71 -31.93 -17.73
C LYS A 203 -35.66 -31.00 -18.48
N SER A 204 -35.35 -30.66 -19.75
CA SER A 204 -36.18 -29.82 -20.62
C SER A 204 -36.60 -30.58 -21.89
N ARG A 205 -37.19 -31.76 -21.70
CA ARG A 205 -37.98 -32.44 -22.75
C ARG A 205 -39.16 -33.12 -22.08
#